data_456828c1d522d8160896ef51f5053f12
#
_entry.id   456828c1d522d8160896ef51f5053f12
#
_cell.length_a   1.000
_cell.length_b   1.000
_cell.length_c   1.000
_cell.angle_alpha   90.00
_cell.angle_beta   90.00
_cell.angle_gamma   90.00
#
_symmetry.space_group_name_H-M   'P 1'
#
loop_
_entity.id
_entity.type
_entity.pdbx_description
1 polymer ?
#
loop_
_entity_poly.entity_id
_entity_poly.type
_entity_poly.pdbx_seq_one_letter_code
_entity_poly.pdbx_strand_id
1 'polypeptide(L)'
;MRYLRNLCLPAVAAVIAMPTGVAAAAPVPDDSPREQQARAYVEALVTHNPDDVKFAPDAKRYEVGIQTGYSGAQLSNDLRNGLQYKVIQRIRDYSTTENGNAVVAKYLLDAGVGTTTLATAQITESFEVIDGSIHLIIADIKIPGLGM
;
A
#
# COMPACT_ATOMS: atom_id res chain seq x y z
N MET A 1 -51.19 -29.15 54.44
CA MET A 1 -50.47 -30.05 53.54
C MET A 1 -50.28 -29.35 52.26
N ARG A 2 -49.11 -28.77 51.97
CA ARG A 2 -48.81 -28.14 50.74
C ARG A 2 -47.47 -28.65 50.21
N TYR A 3 -47.51 -29.36 49.10
CA TYR A 3 -46.34 -29.90 48.46
C TYR A 3 -45.73 -28.77 47.58
N LEU A 4 -44.52 -28.36 47.94
CA LEU A 4 -43.69 -27.54 47.11
C LEU A 4 -42.96 -28.44 46.13
N ARG A 5 -43.28 -28.37 44.85
CA ARG A 5 -42.55 -29.02 43.76
C ARG A 5 -41.41 -28.09 43.32
N ASN A 6 -40.18 -28.50 43.62
CA ASN A 6 -38.99 -27.90 43.08
C ASN A 6 -38.92 -28.20 41.57
N LEU A 7 -39.08 -27.19 40.73
CA LEU A 7 -38.72 -27.27 39.32
C LEU A 7 -37.23 -26.97 39.17
N CYS A 8 -36.46 -28.01 38.90
CA CYS A 8 -35.11 -27.87 38.38
C CYS A 8 -35.20 -27.47 36.89
N LEU A 9 -34.80 -26.28 36.59
CA LEU A 9 -34.54 -25.85 35.18
C LEU A 9 -33.15 -26.34 34.78
N PRO A 10 -32.98 -27.04 33.66
CA PRO A 10 -31.66 -27.31 33.12
C PRO A 10 -31.07 -26.03 32.56
N ALA A 11 -29.89 -25.69 33.02
CA ALA A 11 -29.08 -24.63 32.44
C ALA A 11 -28.66 -25.06 31.03
N VAL A 12 -29.22 -24.43 30.03
CA VAL A 12 -28.73 -24.54 28.64
C VAL A 12 -27.46 -23.71 28.53
N ALA A 13 -26.32 -24.39 28.52
CA ALA A 13 -25.06 -23.75 28.19
C ALA A 13 -25.08 -23.39 26.71
N ALA A 14 -25.31 -22.11 26.39
CA ALA A 14 -25.13 -21.57 25.07
C ALA A 14 -23.63 -21.53 24.78
N VAL A 15 -23.15 -22.44 23.95
CA VAL A 15 -21.81 -22.35 23.36
C VAL A 15 -21.85 -21.22 22.35
N ILE A 16 -21.37 -20.06 22.77
CA ILE A 16 -21.12 -18.94 21.83
C ILE A 16 -19.90 -19.35 21.02
N ALA A 17 -20.12 -19.82 19.80
CA ALA A 17 -19.06 -19.94 18.82
C ALA A 17 -18.55 -18.53 18.53
N MET A 18 -17.38 -18.19 19.05
CA MET A 18 -16.70 -16.96 18.67
C MET A 18 -16.30 -17.10 17.19
N PRO A 19 -16.67 -16.16 16.33
CA PRO A 19 -16.13 -16.14 14.99
C PRO A 19 -14.61 -16.01 15.14
N THR A 20 -13.87 -16.89 14.50
CA THR A 20 -12.43 -16.76 14.35
C THR A 20 -12.20 -15.43 13.62
N GLY A 21 -11.84 -14.40 14.39
CA GLY A 21 -11.63 -13.07 13.85
C GLY A 21 -10.55 -13.13 12.79
N VAL A 22 -10.92 -12.83 11.57
CA VAL A 22 -9.99 -12.24 10.60
C VAL A 22 -9.34 -11.09 11.38
N ALA A 23 -8.01 -11.15 11.57
CA ALA A 23 -7.28 -10.07 12.23
C ALA A 23 -7.65 -8.78 11.48
N ALA A 24 -8.38 -7.88 12.16
CA ALA A 24 -8.66 -6.57 11.61
C ALA A 24 -7.30 -5.95 11.28
N ALA A 25 -7.09 -5.55 10.02
CA ALA A 25 -5.94 -4.77 9.64
C ALA A 25 -5.81 -3.64 10.65
N ALA A 26 -4.60 -3.42 11.19
CA ALA A 26 -4.38 -2.31 12.10
C ALA A 26 -4.96 -1.04 11.47
N PRO A 27 -5.65 -0.17 12.24
CA PRO A 27 -6.19 1.06 11.67
C PRO A 27 -5.05 1.76 10.96
N VAL A 28 -5.19 1.95 9.65
CA VAL A 28 -4.28 2.78 8.88
C VAL A 28 -4.38 4.15 9.55
N PRO A 29 -3.25 4.79 9.95
CA PRO A 29 -3.30 6.17 10.39
C PRO A 29 -4.16 6.94 9.40
N ASP A 30 -4.93 7.93 9.86
CA ASP A 30 -5.81 8.74 9.01
C ASP A 30 -4.95 9.51 8.01
N ASP A 31 -4.50 8.81 6.94
CA ASP A 31 -3.78 9.42 5.85
C ASP A 31 -4.65 10.54 5.26
N SER A 32 -4.07 11.67 4.99
CA SER A 32 -4.73 12.72 4.22
C SER A 32 -5.14 12.18 2.84
N PRO A 33 -6.08 12.82 2.14
CA PRO A 33 -6.43 12.40 0.77
C PRO A 33 -5.22 12.33 -0.18
N ARG A 34 -4.19 13.16 0.04
CA ARG A 34 -2.95 13.13 -0.75
C ARG A 34 -2.08 11.94 -0.37
N GLU A 35 -1.91 11.69 0.92
CA GLU A 35 -1.17 10.53 1.41
C GLU A 35 -1.82 9.21 0.98
N GLN A 36 -3.16 9.15 0.92
CA GLN A 36 -3.89 8.00 0.39
C GLN A 36 -3.53 7.72 -1.07
N GLN A 37 -3.37 8.75 -1.92
CA GLN A 37 -2.95 8.56 -3.30
C GLN A 37 -1.50 8.07 -3.42
N ALA A 38 -0.58 8.60 -2.60
CA ALA A 38 0.79 8.11 -2.53
C ALA A 38 0.83 6.64 -2.07
N ARG A 39 0.07 6.29 -1.05
CA ARG A 39 -0.06 4.91 -0.55
C ARG A 39 -0.63 3.98 -1.62
N ALA A 40 -1.72 4.35 -2.27
CA ALA A 40 -2.34 3.56 -3.32
C ALA A 40 -1.36 3.26 -4.46
N TYR A 41 -0.53 4.24 -4.84
CA TYR A 41 0.51 4.03 -5.84
C TYR A 41 1.57 3.02 -5.36
N VAL A 42 2.09 3.18 -4.14
CA VAL A 42 3.13 2.28 -3.60
C VAL A 42 2.60 0.86 -3.42
N GLU A 43 1.36 0.70 -2.98
CA GLU A 43 0.70 -0.61 -2.89
C GLU A 43 0.52 -1.24 -4.26
N ALA A 44 0.21 -0.45 -5.29
CA ALA A 44 0.05 -0.93 -6.66
C ALA A 44 1.36 -1.47 -7.26
N LEU A 45 2.53 -1.08 -6.76
CA LEU A 45 3.82 -1.68 -7.16
C LEU A 45 3.89 -3.18 -6.85
N VAL A 46 3.22 -3.63 -5.78
CA VAL A 46 3.18 -5.03 -5.35
C VAL A 46 1.94 -5.74 -5.86
N THR A 47 0.79 -5.09 -5.76
CA THR A 47 -0.50 -5.71 -6.11
C THR A 47 -0.75 -5.75 -7.62
N HIS A 48 -0.06 -4.91 -8.38
CA HIS A 48 -0.29 -4.67 -9.82
C HIS A 48 -1.73 -4.21 -10.13
N ASN A 49 -2.39 -3.65 -9.14
CA ASN A 49 -3.72 -3.08 -9.27
C ASN A 49 -3.71 -1.56 -9.05
N PRO A 50 -3.73 -0.76 -10.13
CA PRO A 50 -3.74 0.70 -10.05
C PRO A 50 -5.16 1.31 -9.94
N ASP A 51 -6.21 0.53 -9.67
CA ASP A 51 -7.60 1.01 -9.75
C ASP A 51 -7.90 2.15 -8.75
N ASP A 52 -7.20 2.16 -7.61
CA ASP A 52 -7.34 3.20 -6.58
C ASP A 52 -6.40 4.39 -6.80
N VAL A 53 -5.49 4.31 -7.77
CA VAL A 53 -4.54 5.38 -8.10
C VAL A 53 -5.15 6.33 -9.12
N LYS A 54 -5.29 7.59 -8.75
CA LYS A 54 -5.78 8.62 -9.66
C LYS A 54 -4.61 9.40 -10.24
N PHE A 55 -4.35 9.21 -11.52
CA PHE A 55 -3.37 9.99 -12.25
C PHE A 55 -4.04 11.12 -13.01
N ALA A 56 -3.38 12.31 -13.05
CA ALA A 56 -3.71 13.33 -14.03
C ALA A 56 -3.39 12.82 -15.44
N PRO A 57 -4.12 13.25 -16.48
CA PRO A 57 -3.87 12.77 -17.85
C PRO A 57 -2.42 13.00 -18.33
N ASP A 58 -1.79 14.08 -17.91
CA ASP A 58 -0.43 14.50 -18.25
C ASP A 58 0.60 14.16 -17.16
N ALA A 59 0.26 13.26 -16.23
CA ALA A 59 1.14 12.83 -15.15
C ALA A 59 2.49 12.33 -15.67
N LYS A 60 3.55 12.69 -14.95
CA LYS A 60 4.94 12.33 -15.29
C LYS A 60 5.61 11.60 -14.16
N ARG A 61 6.57 10.75 -14.50
CA ARG A 61 7.43 10.08 -13.52
C ARG A 61 8.88 10.20 -13.91
N TYR A 62 9.73 10.47 -12.92
CA TYR A 62 11.18 10.46 -13.03
C TYR A 62 11.75 9.50 -12.00
N GLU A 63 12.66 8.62 -12.40
CA GLU A 63 13.34 7.66 -11.55
C GLU A 63 14.84 7.85 -11.71
N VAL A 64 15.53 8.17 -10.63
CA VAL A 64 16.98 8.47 -10.62
C VAL A 64 17.36 9.53 -11.70
N GLY A 65 16.52 10.56 -11.83
CA GLY A 65 16.70 11.66 -12.77
C GLY A 65 16.32 11.36 -14.23
N ILE A 66 15.87 10.14 -14.54
CA ILE A 66 15.45 9.76 -15.90
C ILE A 66 13.92 9.78 -15.98
N GLN A 67 13.37 10.39 -17.01
CA GLN A 67 11.93 10.36 -17.24
C GLN A 67 11.49 8.96 -17.71
N THR A 68 10.63 8.32 -16.93
CA THR A 68 10.12 6.97 -17.19
C THR A 68 8.59 6.92 -17.31
N GLY A 69 7.89 8.04 -17.08
CA GLY A 69 6.45 8.18 -17.24
C GLY A 69 6.09 9.45 -17.99
N TYR A 70 5.15 9.33 -18.94
CA TYR A 70 4.79 10.41 -19.89
C TYR A 70 3.31 10.75 -19.87
N SER A 71 2.46 9.89 -19.29
CA SER A 71 1.02 10.12 -19.15
C SER A 71 0.44 9.26 -18.02
N GLY A 72 -0.70 9.69 -17.49
CA GLY A 72 -1.42 8.92 -16.48
C GLY A 72 -1.86 7.54 -16.98
N ALA A 73 -2.30 7.44 -18.23
CA ALA A 73 -2.68 6.18 -18.85
C ALA A 73 -1.50 5.21 -18.95
N GLN A 74 -0.31 5.70 -19.33
CA GLN A 74 0.90 4.87 -19.34
C GLN A 74 1.28 4.42 -17.95
N LEU A 75 1.31 5.32 -16.96
CA LEU A 75 1.66 4.99 -15.58
C LEU A 75 0.72 3.92 -15.01
N SER A 76 -0.58 4.04 -15.24
CA SER A 76 -1.55 3.03 -14.84
C SER A 76 -1.31 1.68 -15.53
N ASN A 77 -1.04 1.69 -16.84
CA ASN A 77 -0.71 0.48 -17.58
C ASN A 77 0.60 -0.17 -17.10
N ASP A 78 1.62 0.64 -16.80
CA ASP A 78 2.90 0.15 -16.28
C ASP A 78 2.73 -0.56 -14.94
N LEU A 79 1.97 0.01 -14.00
CA LEU A 79 1.66 -0.64 -12.73
C LEU A 79 0.97 -1.99 -12.93
N ARG A 80 0.05 -2.08 -13.88
CA ARG A 80 -0.74 -3.29 -14.16
C ARG A 80 0.06 -4.36 -14.90
N ASN A 81 0.85 -3.97 -15.89
CA ASN A 81 1.45 -4.88 -16.87
C ASN A 81 2.98 -4.78 -16.96
N GLY A 82 3.60 -3.80 -16.34
CA GLY A 82 5.04 -3.54 -16.44
C GLY A 82 5.87 -4.72 -15.92
N LEU A 83 6.78 -5.22 -16.74
CA LEU A 83 7.65 -6.33 -16.38
C LEU A 83 8.59 -5.98 -15.23
N GLN A 84 9.00 -4.71 -15.13
CA GLN A 84 9.89 -4.20 -14.07
C GLN A 84 9.27 -4.34 -12.67
N TYR A 85 7.95 -4.34 -12.57
CA TYR A 85 7.26 -4.48 -11.28
C TYR A 85 7.07 -5.94 -10.85
N LYS A 86 7.15 -6.89 -11.76
CA LYS A 86 6.94 -8.33 -11.46
C LYS A 86 7.98 -8.92 -10.52
N VAL A 87 9.12 -8.25 -10.35
CA VAL A 87 10.16 -8.66 -9.41
C VAL A 87 9.97 -8.06 -8.02
N ILE A 88 9.03 -7.14 -7.84
CA ILE A 88 8.75 -6.52 -6.54
C ILE A 88 7.97 -7.50 -5.70
N GLN A 89 8.51 -7.84 -4.53
CA GLN A 89 7.92 -8.83 -3.64
C GLN A 89 7.17 -8.18 -2.48
N ARG A 90 7.69 -7.06 -1.96
CA ARG A 90 7.18 -6.48 -0.71
C ARG A 90 7.66 -5.05 -0.51
N ILE A 91 6.78 -4.27 0.13
CA ILE A 91 7.09 -2.94 0.68
C ILE A 91 7.15 -3.04 2.19
N ARG A 92 8.14 -2.40 2.82
CA ARG A 92 8.34 -2.35 4.26
C ARG A 92 8.66 -0.93 4.73
N ASP A 93 8.42 -0.68 6.02
CA ASP A 93 8.82 0.57 6.69
C ASP A 93 8.31 1.84 5.98
N TYR A 94 7.06 1.75 5.49
CA TYR A 94 6.42 2.84 4.78
C TYR A 94 6.09 4.00 5.72
N SER A 95 6.47 5.19 5.33
CA SER A 95 6.12 6.44 6.02
C SER A 95 5.93 7.58 5.03
N THR A 96 5.10 8.55 5.39
CA THR A 96 4.83 9.74 4.59
C THR A 96 5.06 11.02 5.37
N THR A 97 5.34 12.08 4.62
CA THR A 97 5.33 13.46 5.11
C THR A 97 4.67 14.32 4.05
N GLU A 98 3.66 15.11 4.42
CA GLU A 98 2.95 16.01 3.52
C GLU A 98 3.39 17.47 3.74
N ASN A 99 3.56 18.20 2.64
CA ASN A 99 3.81 19.63 2.63
C ASN A 99 3.13 20.27 1.41
N GLY A 100 2.02 20.97 1.65
CA GLY A 100 1.21 21.54 0.57
C GLY A 100 0.66 20.46 -0.35
N ASN A 101 0.97 20.55 -1.64
CA ASN A 101 0.56 19.55 -2.64
C ASN A 101 1.54 18.36 -2.76
N ALA A 102 2.65 18.41 -2.05
CA ALA A 102 3.68 17.38 -2.11
C ALA A 102 3.52 16.37 -0.96
N VAL A 103 3.61 15.10 -1.30
CA VAL A 103 3.77 13.99 -0.34
C VAL A 103 5.10 13.32 -0.61
N VAL A 104 5.91 13.15 0.42
CA VAL A 104 7.15 12.37 0.34
C VAL A 104 6.93 11.07 1.05
N ALA A 105 7.00 9.97 0.34
CA ALA A 105 6.99 8.62 0.88
C ALA A 105 8.42 8.08 0.99
N LYS A 106 8.70 7.37 2.09
CA LYS A 106 9.95 6.62 2.30
C LYS A 106 9.60 5.19 2.62
N TYR A 107 10.26 4.25 1.99
CA TYR A 107 10.03 2.83 2.22
C TYR A 107 11.20 1.97 1.74
N LEU A 108 11.18 0.71 2.17
CA LEU A 108 12.05 -0.34 1.66
C LEU A 108 11.27 -1.18 0.65
N LEU A 109 11.90 -1.46 -0.49
CA LEU A 109 11.34 -2.28 -1.54
C LEU A 109 12.21 -3.53 -1.70
N ASP A 110 11.64 -4.69 -1.43
CA ASP A 110 12.29 -5.98 -1.65
C ASP A 110 11.95 -6.49 -3.04
N ALA A 111 12.97 -6.81 -3.81
CA ALA A 111 12.87 -7.38 -5.16
C ALA A 111 13.53 -8.74 -5.23
N GLY A 112 12.96 -9.65 -6.01
CA GLY A 112 13.49 -11.00 -6.13
C GLY A 112 12.70 -11.90 -7.08
N VAL A 113 12.92 -13.21 -6.96
CA VAL A 113 12.29 -14.23 -7.79
C VAL A 113 11.66 -15.30 -6.88
N GLY A 114 10.41 -15.62 -7.10
CA GLY A 114 9.67 -16.53 -6.24
C GLY A 114 9.65 -16.03 -4.79
N THR A 115 10.13 -16.85 -3.87
CA THR A 115 10.24 -16.50 -2.44
C THR A 115 11.60 -15.94 -2.05
N THR A 116 12.54 -15.84 -2.99
CA THR A 116 13.94 -15.41 -2.72
C THR A 116 14.06 -13.92 -3.00
N THR A 117 14.36 -13.14 -1.96
CA THR A 117 14.71 -11.72 -2.09
C THR A 117 16.17 -11.61 -2.54
N LEU A 118 16.39 -10.92 -3.65
CA LEU A 118 17.72 -10.72 -4.25
C LEU A 118 18.30 -9.35 -3.91
N ALA A 119 17.45 -8.35 -3.74
CA ALA A 119 17.85 -6.98 -3.42
C ALA A 119 16.80 -6.28 -2.57
N THR A 120 17.25 -5.34 -1.75
CA THR A 120 16.41 -4.37 -1.06
C THR A 120 16.84 -2.98 -1.47
N ALA A 121 15.92 -2.20 -2.01
CA ALA A 121 16.15 -0.80 -2.33
C ALA A 121 15.55 0.12 -1.25
N GLN A 122 16.24 1.19 -0.93
CA GLN A 122 15.70 2.31 -0.15
C GLN A 122 15.11 3.32 -1.13
N ILE A 123 13.83 3.59 -1.00
CA ILE A 123 13.12 4.50 -1.88
C ILE A 123 12.73 5.76 -1.11
N THR A 124 13.01 6.90 -1.72
CA THR A 124 12.41 8.19 -1.34
C THR A 124 11.67 8.70 -2.57
N GLU A 125 10.36 8.79 -2.48
CA GLU A 125 9.50 9.10 -3.61
C GLU A 125 8.60 10.29 -3.29
N SER A 126 8.67 11.33 -4.12
CA SER A 126 7.84 12.52 -3.99
C SER A 126 6.69 12.47 -4.99
N PHE A 127 5.50 12.77 -4.50
CA PHE A 127 4.27 12.85 -5.26
C PHE A 127 3.74 14.28 -5.23
N GLU A 128 3.45 14.87 -6.37
CA GLU A 128 2.65 16.08 -6.45
C GLU A 128 1.20 15.68 -6.69
N VAL A 129 0.34 15.96 -5.71
CA VAL A 129 -1.08 15.57 -5.75
C VAL A 129 -1.93 16.84 -5.71
N ILE A 130 -2.62 17.11 -6.81
CA ILE A 130 -3.49 18.26 -7.00
C ILE A 130 -4.89 17.77 -7.34
N ASP A 131 -5.91 18.30 -6.65
CA ASP A 131 -7.32 17.92 -6.84
C ASP A 131 -7.56 16.40 -6.82
N GLY A 132 -6.83 15.71 -5.91
CA GLY A 132 -6.94 14.27 -5.69
C GLY A 132 -6.28 13.40 -6.75
N SER A 133 -5.50 13.97 -7.68
CA SER A 133 -4.79 13.25 -8.73
C SER A 133 -3.28 13.48 -8.65
N ILE A 134 -2.49 12.45 -8.96
CA ILE A 134 -1.04 12.51 -9.04
C ILE A 134 -0.63 13.14 -10.38
N HIS A 135 0.10 14.24 -10.32
CA HIS A 135 0.63 14.95 -11.49
C HIS A 135 2.10 14.67 -11.76
N LEU A 136 2.88 14.46 -10.68
CA LEU A 136 4.31 14.23 -10.80
C LEU A 136 4.75 13.20 -9.75
N ILE A 137 5.63 12.32 -10.18
CA ILE A 137 6.32 11.35 -9.32
C ILE A 137 7.82 11.51 -9.56
N ILE A 138 8.58 11.63 -8.47
CA ILE A 138 10.05 11.65 -8.52
C ILE A 138 10.55 10.62 -7.51
N ALA A 139 11.21 9.57 -7.99
CA ALA A 139 11.79 8.52 -7.18
C ALA A 139 13.31 8.59 -7.14
N ASP A 140 13.86 8.66 -5.94
CA ASP A 140 15.26 8.41 -5.64
C ASP A 140 15.39 6.97 -5.12
N ILE A 141 16.23 6.17 -5.78
CA ILE A 141 16.37 4.73 -5.54
C ILE A 141 17.81 4.45 -5.15
N LYS A 142 18.02 3.90 -3.95
CA LYS A 142 19.34 3.51 -3.45
C LYS A 142 19.36 2.03 -3.13
N ILE A 143 20.30 1.30 -3.74
CA ILE A 143 20.52 -0.11 -3.45
C ILE A 143 21.80 -0.21 -2.63
N PRO A 144 21.75 -0.57 -1.32
CA PRO A 144 22.93 -0.73 -0.50
C PRO A 144 23.90 -1.74 -1.11
N GLY A 145 25.18 -1.36 -1.25
CA GLY A 145 26.23 -2.22 -1.82
C GLY A 145 26.40 -2.10 -3.33
N LEU A 146 25.52 -1.46 -4.07
CA LEU A 146 25.74 -0.99 -5.42
C LEU A 146 25.95 0.52 -5.31
N GLY A 147 27.19 0.97 -5.37
CA GLY A 147 27.54 2.40 -5.24
C GLY A 147 26.95 3.22 -6.39
N MET A 148 25.67 3.53 -6.27
CA MET A 148 24.94 4.53 -7.05
C MET A 148 24.21 5.45 -6.09
#